data_79eed74f2454163dc06eeb2e7d760192
#
_entry.id   79eed74f2454163dc06eeb2e7d760192
#
_cell.length_a   1.000
_cell.length_b   1.000
_cell.length_c   1.000
_cell.angle_alpha   90.00
_cell.angle_beta   90.00
_cell.angle_gamma   90.00
#
_symmetry.space_group_name_H-M   'P 1'
#
loop_
_entity.id
_entity.type
_entity.pdbx_description
1 polymer ?
#
loop_
_entity_poly.entity_id
_entity_poly.type
_entity_poly.pdbx_seq_one_letter_code
_entity_poly.pdbx_strand_id
1 'polypeptide(L)'
;MKKLFFLAVIATSLAACGGWNDEKRAEVKAECAKTVGNLYTKEDAAKICDCVSTKINEKFPKADFKPSDINDQKNECVKDGNFTDILTKDQEESYKELENSVDSATKALEAQMEQELSKLPE
;
A
#
# COMPACT_ATOMS: atom_id res chain seq x y z
N MET A 1 -20.82 -5.14 -42.44
CA MET A 1 -19.73 -4.52 -41.66
C MET A 1 -19.62 -5.02 -40.21
N LYS A 2 -20.74 -5.30 -39.54
CA LYS A 2 -20.68 -5.85 -38.15
C LYS A 2 -20.03 -7.24 -38.02
N LYS A 3 -20.11 -8.06 -39.04
CA LYS A 3 -19.51 -9.41 -39.04
C LYS A 3 -17.97 -9.43 -39.18
N LEU A 4 -17.40 -8.40 -39.78
CA LEU A 4 -15.95 -8.26 -39.94
C LEU A 4 -15.25 -7.83 -38.63
N PHE A 5 -15.96 -7.07 -37.81
CA PHE A 5 -15.44 -6.68 -36.49
C PHE A 5 -15.34 -7.84 -35.51
N PHE A 6 -16.28 -8.79 -35.58
CA PHE A 6 -16.25 -9.98 -34.73
C PHE A 6 -15.09 -10.92 -35.06
N LEU A 7 -14.74 -11.04 -36.33
CA LEU A 7 -13.61 -11.87 -36.76
C LEU A 7 -12.26 -11.29 -36.34
N ALA A 8 -12.14 -9.97 -36.33
CA ALA A 8 -10.90 -9.31 -35.87
C ALA A 8 -10.67 -9.47 -34.36
N VAL A 9 -11.74 -9.46 -33.56
CA VAL A 9 -11.65 -9.66 -32.11
C VAL A 9 -11.29 -11.10 -31.78
N ILE A 10 -11.77 -12.08 -32.51
CA ILE A 10 -11.45 -13.49 -32.31
C ILE A 10 -10.00 -13.79 -32.69
N ALA A 11 -9.47 -13.14 -33.72
CA ALA A 11 -8.10 -13.32 -34.16
C ALA A 11 -7.09 -12.77 -33.15
N THR A 12 -7.43 -11.67 -32.44
CA THR A 12 -6.58 -11.11 -31.38
C THR A 12 -6.57 -11.96 -30.11
N SER A 13 -7.69 -12.62 -29.80
CA SER A 13 -7.76 -13.49 -28.62
C SER A 13 -6.99 -14.80 -28.78
N LEU A 14 -6.87 -15.32 -29.99
CA LEU A 14 -6.09 -16.54 -30.28
C LEU A 14 -4.56 -16.32 -30.26
N ALA A 15 -4.11 -15.12 -30.61
CA ALA A 15 -2.68 -14.77 -30.57
C ALA A 15 -2.16 -14.55 -29.14
N ALA A 16 -3.05 -14.45 -28.16
CA ALA A 16 -2.73 -14.16 -26.77
C ALA A 16 -2.67 -15.42 -25.89
N CYS A 17 -2.88 -16.61 -26.43
CA CYS A 17 -2.79 -17.87 -25.71
C CYS A 17 -1.33 -18.23 -25.40
N GLY A 18 -0.93 -18.17 -24.10
CA GLY A 18 0.35 -18.68 -23.62
C GLY A 18 1.40 -17.63 -23.24
N GLY A 19 1.01 -16.35 -23.06
CA GLY A 19 1.92 -15.32 -22.61
C GLY A 19 1.23 -14.12 -21.99
N TRP A 20 1.96 -13.04 -21.83
CA TRP A 20 1.42 -11.78 -21.33
C TRP A 20 0.47 -11.14 -22.35
N ASN A 21 -0.73 -10.80 -21.88
CA ASN A 21 -1.76 -10.11 -22.64
C ASN A 21 -2.48 -9.10 -21.74
N ASP A 22 -3.41 -8.34 -22.32
CA ASP A 22 -4.15 -7.33 -21.57
C ASP A 22 -5.00 -7.95 -20.44
N GLU A 23 -5.55 -9.13 -20.63
CA GLU A 23 -6.30 -9.88 -19.62
C GLU A 23 -5.43 -10.28 -18.44
N LYS A 24 -4.23 -10.82 -18.68
CA LYS A 24 -3.27 -11.19 -17.64
C LYS A 24 -2.74 -9.96 -16.88
N ARG A 25 -2.48 -8.87 -17.58
CA ARG A 25 -2.09 -7.60 -16.94
C ARG A 25 -3.20 -7.03 -16.08
N ALA A 26 -4.45 -7.08 -16.54
CA ALA A 26 -5.61 -6.68 -15.77
C ALA A 26 -5.81 -7.56 -14.53
N GLU A 27 -5.57 -8.86 -14.64
CA GLU A 27 -5.62 -9.81 -13.52
C GLU A 27 -4.58 -9.46 -12.44
N VAL A 28 -3.35 -9.17 -12.81
CA VAL A 28 -2.30 -8.72 -11.88
C VAL A 28 -2.72 -7.45 -11.14
N LYS A 29 -3.22 -6.46 -11.86
CA LYS A 29 -3.67 -5.20 -11.27
C LYS A 29 -4.86 -5.40 -10.33
N ALA A 30 -5.83 -6.24 -10.70
CA ALA A 30 -6.99 -6.55 -9.88
C ALA A 30 -6.59 -7.28 -8.59
N GLU A 31 -5.72 -8.28 -8.68
CA GLU A 31 -5.21 -9.00 -7.52
C GLU A 31 -4.35 -8.09 -6.63
N CYS A 32 -3.52 -7.25 -7.21
CA CYS A 32 -2.75 -6.26 -6.47
C CYS A 32 -3.67 -5.29 -5.73
N ALA A 33 -4.71 -4.78 -6.37
CA ALA A 33 -5.70 -3.89 -5.75
C ALA A 33 -6.41 -4.55 -4.56
N LYS A 34 -6.76 -5.84 -4.66
CA LYS A 34 -7.32 -6.59 -3.55
C LYS A 34 -6.34 -6.75 -2.39
N THR A 35 -5.08 -7.06 -2.71
CA THR A 35 -4.01 -7.27 -1.72
C THR A 35 -3.64 -5.99 -0.99
N VAL A 36 -3.58 -4.88 -1.70
CA VAL A 36 -3.33 -3.54 -1.15
C VAL A 36 -4.55 -3.06 -0.36
N GLY A 37 -5.77 -3.32 -0.88
CA GLY A 37 -7.03 -2.94 -0.24
C GLY A 37 -7.10 -1.43 0.05
N ASN A 38 -7.61 -1.08 1.23
CA ASN A 38 -7.72 0.29 1.71
C ASN A 38 -6.58 0.70 2.65
N LEU A 39 -5.51 -0.09 2.72
CA LEU A 39 -4.37 0.14 3.62
C LEU A 39 -3.47 1.29 3.18
N TYR A 40 -3.55 1.68 1.92
CA TYR A 40 -2.72 2.73 1.32
C TYR A 40 -3.59 3.79 0.65
N THR A 41 -3.03 4.99 0.46
CA THR A 41 -3.69 6.02 -0.34
C THR A 41 -3.82 5.55 -1.79
N LYS A 42 -4.73 6.14 -2.55
CA LYS A 42 -4.92 5.78 -3.98
C LYS A 42 -3.63 5.97 -4.80
N GLU A 43 -2.87 7.01 -4.51
CA GLU A 43 -1.59 7.28 -5.18
C GLU A 43 -0.55 6.21 -4.84
N ASP A 44 -0.40 5.88 -3.57
CA ASP A 44 0.55 4.86 -3.12
C ASP A 44 0.14 3.48 -3.62
N ALA A 45 -1.14 3.15 -3.58
CA ALA A 45 -1.67 1.90 -4.13
C ALA A 45 -1.36 1.76 -5.62
N ALA A 46 -1.53 2.81 -6.40
CA ALA A 46 -1.20 2.82 -7.83
C ALA A 46 0.29 2.58 -8.06
N LYS A 47 1.16 3.23 -7.32
CA LYS A 47 2.62 3.05 -7.39
C LYS A 47 3.04 1.64 -7.01
N ILE A 48 2.48 1.09 -5.93
CA ILE A 48 2.73 -0.27 -5.48
C ILE A 48 2.32 -1.27 -6.56
N CYS A 49 1.13 -1.12 -7.12
CA CYS A 49 0.62 -2.03 -8.14
C CYS A 49 1.37 -1.92 -9.48
N ASP A 50 1.85 -0.74 -9.86
CA ASP A 50 2.73 -0.58 -11.02
C ASP A 50 4.07 -1.30 -10.81
N CYS A 51 4.65 -1.17 -9.64
CA CYS A 51 5.86 -1.91 -9.25
C CYS A 51 5.63 -3.42 -9.29
N VAL A 52 4.54 -3.91 -8.72
CA VAL A 52 4.15 -5.33 -8.72
C VAL A 52 3.99 -5.85 -10.15
N SER A 53 3.29 -5.11 -11.01
CA SER A 53 3.09 -5.49 -12.41
C SER A 53 4.42 -5.64 -13.14
N THR A 54 5.35 -4.71 -12.94
CA THR A 54 6.68 -4.76 -13.54
C THR A 54 7.47 -5.97 -13.05
N LYS A 55 7.51 -6.22 -11.75
CA LYS A 55 8.23 -7.35 -11.16
C LYS A 55 7.64 -8.70 -11.57
N ILE A 56 6.33 -8.85 -11.58
CA ILE A 56 5.65 -10.07 -12.03
C ILE A 56 5.94 -10.32 -13.51
N ASN A 57 5.88 -9.29 -14.34
CA ASN A 57 6.19 -9.42 -15.77
C ASN A 57 7.63 -9.88 -16.02
N GLU A 58 8.58 -9.41 -15.24
CA GLU A 58 9.99 -9.80 -15.32
C GLU A 58 10.24 -11.22 -14.80
N LYS A 59 9.67 -11.57 -13.64
CA LYS A 59 9.88 -12.88 -12.99
C LYS A 59 9.12 -14.01 -13.66
N PHE A 60 7.98 -13.74 -14.27
CA PHE A 60 7.11 -14.72 -14.91
C PHE A 60 6.88 -14.38 -16.39
N PRO A 61 7.90 -14.60 -17.27
CA PRO A 61 7.77 -14.24 -18.68
C PRO A 61 6.61 -14.95 -19.41
N LYS A 62 6.18 -16.10 -18.90
CA LYS A 62 5.08 -16.90 -19.46
C LYS A 62 3.73 -16.62 -18.79
N ALA A 63 3.67 -15.63 -17.91
CA ALA A 63 2.47 -15.27 -17.14
C ALA A 63 1.90 -16.44 -16.29
N ASP A 64 2.75 -17.30 -15.79
CA ASP A 64 2.43 -18.45 -14.96
C ASP A 64 2.51 -18.16 -13.45
N PHE A 65 2.22 -16.94 -13.07
CA PHE A 65 2.19 -16.48 -11.69
C PHE A 65 0.94 -16.98 -10.93
N LYS A 66 1.06 -17.05 -9.61
CA LYS A 66 -0.04 -17.38 -8.69
C LYS A 66 -0.40 -16.13 -7.86
N PRO A 67 -1.59 -16.09 -7.24
CA PRO A 67 -1.96 -14.99 -6.33
C PRO A 67 -0.95 -14.75 -5.20
N SER A 68 -0.33 -15.80 -4.68
CA SER A 68 0.73 -15.70 -3.67
C SER A 68 1.96 -14.97 -4.17
N ASP A 69 2.32 -15.11 -5.44
CA ASP A 69 3.44 -14.40 -6.06
C ASP A 69 3.18 -12.89 -6.11
N ILE A 70 1.95 -12.49 -6.37
CA ILE A 70 1.53 -11.08 -6.36
C ILE A 70 1.69 -10.50 -4.96
N ASN A 71 1.27 -11.22 -3.93
CA ASN A 71 1.44 -10.78 -2.54
C ASN A 71 2.90 -10.64 -2.15
N ASP A 72 3.75 -11.58 -2.54
CA ASP A 72 5.19 -11.53 -2.28
C ASP A 72 5.84 -10.31 -2.95
N GLN A 73 5.49 -10.04 -4.21
CA GLN A 73 6.00 -8.87 -4.93
C GLN A 73 5.46 -7.56 -4.36
N LYS A 74 4.21 -7.55 -3.89
CA LYS A 74 3.64 -6.40 -3.18
C LYS A 74 4.47 -6.07 -1.94
N ASN A 75 4.80 -7.05 -1.13
CA ASN A 75 5.62 -6.87 0.07
C ASN A 75 7.01 -6.32 -0.25
N GLU A 76 7.66 -6.82 -1.30
CA GLU A 76 8.93 -6.27 -1.78
C GLU A 76 8.80 -4.83 -2.26
N CYS A 77 7.77 -4.52 -3.04
CA CYS A 77 7.53 -3.17 -3.55
C CYS A 77 7.25 -2.16 -2.43
N VAL A 78 6.50 -2.56 -1.43
CA VAL A 78 6.22 -1.73 -0.25
C VAL A 78 7.52 -1.43 0.51
N LYS A 79 8.35 -2.42 0.70
CA LYS A 79 9.64 -2.28 1.39
C LYS A 79 10.62 -1.40 0.59
N ASP A 80 10.77 -1.66 -0.70
CA ASP A 80 11.69 -0.92 -1.57
C ASP A 80 11.30 0.54 -1.73
N GLY A 81 10.01 0.83 -1.80
CA GLY A 81 9.46 2.18 -1.93
C GLY A 81 9.24 2.90 -0.61
N ASN A 82 9.51 2.27 0.52
CA ASN A 82 9.24 2.80 1.87
C ASN A 82 7.79 3.27 2.05
N PHE A 83 6.85 2.55 1.46
CA PHE A 83 5.43 2.85 1.63
C PHE A 83 4.97 2.45 3.03
N THR A 84 4.21 3.34 3.66
CA THR A 84 3.64 3.11 4.98
C THR A 84 2.12 3.07 4.85
N ASP A 85 1.48 2.07 5.45
CA ASP A 85 0.03 1.95 5.43
C ASP A 85 -0.64 3.08 6.24
N ILE A 86 -1.91 3.32 5.96
CA ILE A 86 -2.68 4.40 6.58
C ILE A 86 -2.80 4.17 8.10
N LEU A 87 -2.97 2.91 8.52
CA LEU A 87 -3.10 2.56 9.93
C LEU A 87 -1.82 2.89 10.72
N THR A 88 -0.66 2.60 10.14
CA THR A 88 0.62 2.93 10.75
C THR A 88 0.84 4.44 10.82
N LYS A 89 0.47 5.17 9.78
CA LYS A 89 0.52 6.65 9.78
C LYS A 89 -0.38 7.25 10.86
N ASP A 90 -1.61 6.79 10.94
CA ASP A 90 -2.56 7.24 11.96
C ASP A 90 -2.06 6.92 13.37
N GLN A 91 -1.45 5.77 13.57
CA GLN A 91 -0.83 5.40 14.84
C GLN A 91 0.35 6.31 15.19
N GLU A 92 1.23 6.60 14.24
CA GLU A 92 2.36 7.51 14.46
C GLU A 92 1.89 8.92 14.83
N GLU A 93 0.87 9.44 14.17
CA GLU A 93 0.28 10.73 14.49
C GLU A 93 -0.34 10.71 15.89
N SER A 94 -1.09 9.66 16.22
CA SER A 94 -1.69 9.48 17.54
C SER A 94 -0.65 9.41 18.66
N TYR A 95 0.45 8.71 18.44
CA TYR A 95 1.56 8.65 19.39
C TYR A 95 2.22 10.01 19.60
N LYS A 96 2.43 10.78 18.54
CA LYS A 96 2.99 12.13 18.63
C LYS A 96 2.06 13.08 19.41
N GLU A 97 0.76 13.01 19.15
CA GLU A 97 -0.22 13.80 19.91
C GLU A 97 -0.24 13.41 21.38
N LEU A 98 -0.19 12.11 21.68
CA LEU A 98 -0.15 11.59 23.04
C LEU A 98 1.12 12.04 23.77
N GLU A 99 2.28 11.94 23.12
CA GLU A 99 3.56 12.38 23.67
C GLU A 99 3.55 13.87 24.00
N ASN A 100 3.04 14.70 23.11
CA ASN A 100 2.87 16.13 23.34
C ASN A 100 1.92 16.43 24.50
N SER A 101 0.83 15.67 24.62
CA SER A 101 -0.13 15.81 25.74
C SER A 101 0.49 15.41 27.07
N VAL A 102 1.28 14.35 27.11
CA VAL A 102 2.01 13.89 28.29
C VAL A 102 3.06 14.91 28.73
N ASP A 103 3.83 15.47 27.81
CA ASP A 103 4.80 16.53 28.09
C ASP A 103 4.14 17.77 28.68
N SER A 104 3.01 18.22 28.14
CA SER A 104 2.25 19.34 28.66
C SER A 104 1.72 19.07 30.07
N ALA A 105 1.21 17.87 30.33
CA ALA A 105 0.72 17.45 31.64
C ALA A 105 1.85 17.36 32.67
N THR A 106 3.01 16.84 32.26
CA THR A 106 4.21 16.75 33.13
C THR A 106 4.71 18.13 33.54
N LYS A 107 4.78 19.08 32.63
CA LYS A 107 5.17 20.46 32.90
C LYS A 107 4.19 21.15 33.84
N ALA A 108 2.90 20.93 33.66
CA ALA A 108 1.87 21.48 34.56
C ALA A 108 1.99 20.91 35.98
N LEU A 109 2.26 19.62 36.12
CA LEU A 109 2.52 18.94 37.39
C LEU A 109 3.76 19.46 38.09
N GLU A 110 4.86 19.64 37.39
CA GLU A 110 6.10 20.21 37.93
C GLU A 110 5.88 21.64 38.47
N ALA A 111 5.18 22.45 37.69
CA ALA A 111 4.82 23.82 38.12
C ALA A 111 3.95 23.84 39.40
N GLN A 112 2.99 22.91 39.51
CA GLN A 112 2.18 22.76 40.72
C GLN A 112 3.01 22.30 41.94
N MET A 113 3.90 21.34 41.75
CA MET A 113 4.80 20.87 42.81
C MET A 113 5.71 21.99 43.32
N GLU A 114 6.26 22.80 42.46
CA GLU A 114 7.09 23.95 42.84
C GLU A 114 6.29 24.97 43.66
N GLN A 115 5.05 25.24 43.27
CA GLN A 115 4.16 26.13 44.02
C GLN A 115 3.80 25.58 45.41
N GLU A 116 3.54 24.29 45.52
CA GLU A 116 3.25 23.64 46.81
C GLU A 116 4.47 23.62 47.72
N LEU A 117 5.65 23.33 47.17
CA LEU A 117 6.90 23.37 47.92
C LEU A 117 7.24 24.76 48.45
N SER A 118 6.92 25.82 47.71
CA SER A 118 7.12 27.19 48.15
C SER A 118 6.14 27.66 49.26
N LYS A 119 5.03 26.95 49.41
CA LYS A 119 4.01 27.22 50.49
C LYS A 119 4.30 26.48 51.78
N LEU A 120 5.22 25.52 51.81
CA LEU A 120 5.57 24.81 53.03
C LEU A 120 6.28 25.74 54.00
N PRO A 121 5.88 25.76 55.30
CA PRO A 121 6.56 26.55 56.32
C PRO A 121 7.96 25.96 56.59
N GLU A 122 8.92 26.83 56.70
CA GLU A 122 10.29 26.45 57.14
C GLU A 122 10.33 25.94 58.56
#